data_1eb288c1900d82b6208c621a84ec38a2
#
_entry.id   1eb288c1900d82b6208c621a84ec38a2
#
_cell.length_a   1.000
_cell.length_b   1.000
_cell.length_c   1.000
_cell.angle_alpha   90.00
_cell.angle_beta   90.00
_cell.angle_gamma   90.00
#
_symmetry.space_group_name_H-M   'P 1'
#
loop_
_entity.id
_entity.type
_entity.pdbx_description
1 polymer ?
#
loop_
_entity_poly.entity_id
_entity_poly.type
_entity_poly.pdbx_seq_one_letter_code
_entity_poly.pdbx_strand_id
1 'polypeptide(L)'
;MAYAEDTEHTGTAQAPVHAVPDALAYLAGAWRVERTVRDFAQAATGAAGGAGGDGEPVAGRFEGTTLFTPLTDVEPEAGTPGPAGLLHHESGSFTWHGVARPAERTLRFLPGTPAGTAVVHFADGRFFHDLDLRSGRHTADHPCAADLYRGEFEVYDASRWRTRWRVAGPAKDLLLTTDYTRLP
;
A
#
# COMPACT_ATOMS: atom_id res chain seq x y z
N MET A 1 -1.63 -6.79 54.70
CA MET A 1 -2.62 -6.85 53.64
C MET A 1 -1.98 -6.15 52.44
N ALA A 2 -1.51 -6.93 51.48
CA ALA A 2 -0.92 -6.44 50.26
C ALA A 2 -1.93 -6.66 49.13
N TYR A 3 -2.37 -5.59 48.48
CA TYR A 3 -3.18 -5.66 47.27
C TYR A 3 -2.23 -5.81 46.09
N ALA A 4 -2.32 -6.95 45.41
CA ALA A 4 -1.71 -7.15 44.10
C ALA A 4 -2.65 -6.50 43.06
N GLU A 5 -2.16 -5.50 42.35
CA GLU A 5 -2.81 -4.98 41.15
C GLU A 5 -2.35 -5.83 39.95
N ASP A 6 -3.23 -6.74 39.52
CA ASP A 6 -3.13 -7.41 38.25
C ASP A 6 -3.42 -6.41 37.11
N THR A 7 -2.37 -5.90 36.49
CA THR A 7 -2.48 -5.14 35.25
C THR A 7 -2.55 -6.13 34.10
N GLU A 8 -3.75 -6.59 33.74
CA GLU A 8 -3.99 -7.30 32.49
C GLU A 8 -3.69 -6.39 31.30
N HIS A 9 -2.51 -6.53 30.76
CA HIS A 9 -2.13 -5.93 29.48
C HIS A 9 -2.81 -6.75 28.38
N THR A 10 -4.01 -6.35 27.96
CA THR A 10 -4.68 -6.90 26.77
C THR A 10 -3.90 -6.45 25.53
N GLY A 11 -2.78 -7.11 25.29
CA GLY A 11 -2.05 -7.02 24.03
C GLY A 11 -2.93 -7.54 22.91
N THR A 12 -3.43 -6.65 22.06
CA THR A 12 -4.09 -7.03 20.81
C THR A 12 -3.11 -7.91 20.04
N ALA A 13 -3.38 -9.20 19.96
CA ALA A 13 -2.55 -10.15 19.24
C ALA A 13 -2.48 -9.71 17.77
N GLN A 14 -1.33 -9.22 17.37
CA GLN A 14 -1.09 -8.78 16.00
C GLN A 14 -1.18 -10.01 15.10
N ALA A 15 -2.00 -9.94 14.02
CA ALA A 15 -2.18 -11.05 13.10
C ALA A 15 -0.80 -11.55 12.59
N PRO A 16 -0.63 -12.88 12.42
CA PRO A 16 0.61 -13.42 11.90
C PRO A 16 0.88 -12.84 10.50
N VAL A 17 2.13 -12.47 10.25
CA VAL A 17 2.59 -11.96 8.96
C VAL A 17 3.42 -13.01 8.24
N HIS A 18 3.40 -12.98 6.92
CA HIS A 18 4.13 -13.89 6.05
C HIS A 18 5.42 -13.22 5.56
N ALA A 19 6.56 -13.74 5.94
CA ALA A 19 7.87 -13.28 5.50
C ALA A 19 8.07 -13.55 4.00
N VAL A 20 8.56 -12.55 3.26
CA VAL A 20 8.78 -12.61 1.82
C VAL A 20 10.27 -12.43 1.53
N PRO A 21 11.02 -13.51 1.25
CA PRO A 21 12.45 -13.41 1.00
C PRO A 21 12.84 -12.54 -0.20
N ASP A 22 11.97 -12.46 -1.21
CA ASP A 22 12.18 -11.67 -2.44
C ASP A 22 10.89 -10.94 -2.81
N ALA A 23 10.90 -9.61 -2.67
CA ALA A 23 9.75 -8.76 -2.93
C ALA A 23 9.32 -8.79 -4.41
N LEU A 24 10.28 -8.80 -5.36
CA LEU A 24 9.96 -8.81 -6.79
C LEU A 24 9.34 -10.15 -7.20
N ALA A 25 9.91 -11.26 -6.75
CA ALA A 25 9.35 -12.59 -7.02
C ALA A 25 7.94 -12.74 -6.42
N TYR A 26 7.71 -12.20 -5.22
CA TYR A 26 6.40 -12.23 -4.58
C TYR A 26 5.36 -11.38 -5.33
N LEU A 27 5.72 -10.17 -5.74
CA LEU A 27 4.78 -9.24 -6.38
C LEU A 27 4.43 -9.64 -7.81
N ALA A 28 5.33 -10.32 -8.54
CA ALA A 28 5.15 -10.68 -9.95
C ALA A 28 3.81 -11.37 -10.21
N GLY A 29 3.15 -11.00 -11.33
CA GLY A 29 1.84 -11.54 -11.75
C GLY A 29 0.68 -10.58 -11.52
N ALA A 30 -0.53 -11.11 -11.52
CA ALA A 30 -1.76 -10.33 -11.48
C ALA A 30 -2.43 -10.36 -10.11
N TRP A 31 -3.00 -9.22 -9.70
CA TRP A 31 -3.68 -9.05 -8.43
C TRP A 31 -4.99 -8.28 -8.60
N ARG A 32 -6.04 -8.72 -7.92
CA ARG A 32 -7.23 -7.89 -7.67
C ARG A 32 -6.87 -6.81 -6.68
N VAL A 33 -7.38 -5.61 -6.91
CA VAL A 33 -7.16 -4.43 -6.06
C VAL A 33 -8.48 -3.88 -5.58
N GLU A 34 -8.62 -3.78 -4.26
CA GLU A 34 -9.75 -3.15 -3.60
C GLU A 34 -9.22 -2.08 -2.66
N ARG A 35 -9.54 -0.81 -2.91
CA ARG A 35 -9.04 0.32 -2.12
C ARG A 35 -10.18 1.15 -1.58
N THR A 36 -10.10 1.50 -0.30
CA THR A 36 -10.92 2.54 0.31
C THR A 36 -10.09 3.78 0.60
N VAL A 37 -10.70 4.94 0.43
CA VAL A 37 -10.11 6.24 0.77
C VAL A 37 -11.02 6.92 1.77
N ARG A 38 -10.46 7.30 2.93
CA ARG A 38 -11.12 8.13 3.93
C ARG A 38 -10.50 9.51 3.91
N ASP A 39 -11.35 10.54 3.97
CA ASP A 39 -10.94 11.95 3.99
C ASP A 39 -11.36 12.58 5.32
N PHE A 40 -10.38 12.81 6.19
CA PHE A 40 -10.61 13.39 7.51
C PHE A 40 -10.63 14.93 7.48
N ALA A 41 -10.08 15.54 6.44
CA ALA A 41 -10.09 17.00 6.31
C ALA A 41 -11.53 17.51 6.12
N GLN A 42 -12.38 16.76 5.42
CA GLN A 42 -13.78 17.12 5.21
C GLN A 42 -14.65 16.85 6.45
N ALA A 43 -14.32 15.82 7.23
CA ALA A 43 -15.02 15.53 8.48
C ALA A 43 -14.84 16.65 9.52
N ALA A 44 -13.66 17.29 9.55
CA ALA A 44 -13.36 18.39 10.46
C ALA A 44 -14.12 19.70 10.14
N THR A 45 -14.58 19.87 8.90
CA THR A 45 -15.30 21.09 8.44
C THR A 45 -16.81 21.00 8.56
N GLY A 46 -17.37 19.91 9.11
CA GLY A 46 -18.81 19.79 9.38
C GLY A 46 -19.72 19.67 8.15
N ALA A 47 -19.17 19.40 6.97
CA ALA A 47 -19.93 19.26 5.73
C ALA A 47 -20.55 17.85 5.52
N ALA A 48 -20.79 17.11 6.61
CA ALA A 48 -21.42 15.79 6.56
C ALA A 48 -22.88 15.89 7.02
N GLY A 49 -23.78 16.18 6.09
CA GLY A 49 -25.20 15.89 6.28
C GLY A 49 -25.44 14.38 6.12
N GLY A 50 -25.69 13.67 7.23
CA GLY A 50 -26.06 12.26 7.20
C GLY A 50 -25.89 11.59 8.55
N ALA A 51 -27.01 11.36 9.25
CA ALA A 51 -27.07 10.78 10.56
C ALA A 51 -26.69 9.29 10.59
N GLY A 52 -25.93 8.91 11.64
CA GLY A 52 -26.03 7.61 12.28
C GLY A 52 -25.19 6.46 11.74
N GLY A 53 -24.04 6.25 12.34
CA GLY A 53 -23.26 5.03 12.26
C GLY A 53 -21.81 5.31 12.66
N ASP A 54 -21.27 4.52 13.58
CA ASP A 54 -19.89 4.61 14.10
C ASP A 54 -18.79 4.32 13.04
N GLY A 55 -19.04 4.55 11.77
CA GLY A 55 -18.13 4.37 10.65
C GLY A 55 -17.71 5.70 10.06
N GLU A 56 -16.43 6.05 10.19
CA GLU A 56 -15.85 7.19 9.47
C GLU A 56 -16.18 7.12 7.96
N PRO A 57 -16.63 8.24 7.35
CA PRO A 57 -17.14 8.22 5.98
C PRO A 57 -16.06 7.82 4.98
N VAL A 58 -16.34 6.78 4.22
CA VAL A 58 -15.52 6.41 3.05
C VAL A 58 -15.82 7.41 1.95
N ALA A 59 -14.85 8.29 1.64
CA ALA A 59 -14.99 9.29 0.59
C ALA A 59 -14.79 8.69 -0.82
N GLY A 60 -13.95 7.66 -0.94
CA GLY A 60 -13.64 7.04 -2.23
C GLY A 60 -13.42 5.53 -2.17
N ARG A 61 -13.66 4.87 -3.32
CA ARG A 61 -13.38 3.43 -3.53
C ARG A 61 -12.73 3.24 -4.89
N PHE A 62 -11.72 2.36 -4.94
CA PHE A 62 -11.17 1.88 -6.19
C PHE A 62 -11.33 0.36 -6.24
N GLU A 63 -11.79 -0.13 -7.37
CA GLU A 63 -11.87 -1.54 -7.68
C GLU A 63 -11.24 -1.79 -9.05
N GLY A 64 -10.30 -2.73 -9.12
CA GLY A 64 -9.58 -2.99 -10.35
C GLY A 64 -8.60 -4.13 -10.23
N THR A 65 -7.61 -4.10 -11.10
CA THR A 65 -6.52 -5.07 -11.13
C THR A 65 -5.18 -4.35 -11.21
N THR A 66 -4.14 -5.00 -10.74
CA THR A 66 -2.77 -4.60 -11.05
C THR A 66 -1.99 -5.77 -11.60
N LEU A 67 -1.12 -5.47 -12.55
CA LEU A 67 -0.24 -6.42 -13.19
C LEU A 67 1.21 -6.00 -12.93
N PHE A 68 2.00 -6.91 -12.40
CA PHE A 68 3.45 -6.76 -12.26
C PHE A 68 4.12 -7.65 -13.31
N THR A 69 4.66 -7.02 -14.36
CA THR A 69 5.37 -7.69 -15.46
C THR A 69 6.84 -7.37 -15.43
N PRO A 70 7.73 -8.27 -15.90
CA PRO A 70 9.15 -7.95 -16.04
C PRO A 70 9.35 -6.67 -16.86
N LEU A 71 10.28 -5.81 -16.41
CA LEU A 71 10.74 -4.67 -17.20
C LEU A 71 11.51 -5.20 -18.42
N THR A 72 11.22 -4.65 -19.60
CA THR A 72 11.85 -5.02 -20.85
C THR A 72 12.87 -3.98 -21.35
N ASP A 73 12.89 -2.82 -20.73
CA ASP A 73 13.75 -1.68 -21.06
C ASP A 73 14.98 -1.55 -20.13
N VAL A 74 15.17 -2.52 -19.22
CA VAL A 74 16.32 -2.60 -18.31
C VAL A 74 16.98 -3.95 -18.47
N GLU A 75 18.28 -3.95 -18.80
CA GLU A 75 19.07 -5.18 -18.85
C GLU A 75 19.33 -5.68 -17.42
N PRO A 76 19.16 -6.99 -17.15
CA PRO A 76 19.53 -7.57 -15.86
C PRO A 76 21.03 -7.40 -15.60
N GLU A 77 21.39 -7.10 -14.37
CA GLU A 77 22.81 -7.08 -13.99
C GLU A 77 23.42 -8.48 -14.15
N ALA A 78 24.57 -8.57 -14.80
CA ALA A 78 25.21 -9.83 -15.13
C ALA A 78 25.44 -10.67 -13.86
N GLY A 79 24.91 -11.89 -13.85
CA GLY A 79 25.04 -12.82 -12.71
C GLY A 79 23.95 -12.69 -11.65
N THR A 80 22.99 -11.78 -11.80
CA THR A 80 21.84 -11.66 -10.90
C THR A 80 20.69 -12.52 -11.42
N PRO A 81 20.22 -13.53 -10.68
CA PRO A 81 19.04 -14.29 -11.07
C PRO A 81 17.76 -13.44 -10.91
N GLY A 82 16.91 -13.45 -11.93
CA GLY A 82 15.61 -12.78 -11.91
C GLY A 82 15.50 -11.61 -12.88
N PRO A 83 14.32 -10.99 -12.96
CA PRO A 83 14.10 -9.83 -13.84
C PRO A 83 14.87 -8.61 -13.34
N ALA A 84 15.26 -7.73 -14.25
CA ALA A 84 15.88 -6.43 -13.94
C ALA A 84 14.96 -5.49 -13.15
N GLY A 85 13.70 -5.87 -12.96
CA GLY A 85 12.66 -5.18 -12.23
C GLY A 85 11.27 -5.55 -12.73
N LEU A 86 10.25 -4.91 -12.15
CA LEU A 86 8.86 -5.08 -12.55
C LEU A 86 8.22 -3.75 -12.93
N LEU A 87 7.46 -3.75 -14.00
CA LEU A 87 6.48 -2.71 -14.31
C LEU A 87 5.18 -3.05 -13.59
N HIS A 88 4.75 -2.16 -12.73
CA HIS A 88 3.43 -2.21 -12.10
C HIS A 88 2.46 -1.35 -12.90
N HIS A 89 1.40 -1.94 -13.40
CA HIS A 89 0.30 -1.23 -14.04
C HIS A 89 -1.02 -1.57 -13.33
N GLU A 90 -1.60 -0.58 -12.68
CA GLU A 90 -2.90 -0.66 -12.00
C GLU A 90 -3.95 0.02 -12.85
N SER A 91 -5.08 -0.63 -13.09
CA SER A 91 -6.22 -0.07 -13.83
C SER A 91 -7.55 -0.53 -13.23
N GLY A 92 -8.54 0.35 -13.26
CA GLY A 92 -9.84 0.06 -12.68
C GLY A 92 -10.78 1.26 -12.67
N SER A 93 -11.75 1.23 -11.77
CA SER A 93 -12.73 2.28 -11.55
C SER A 93 -12.53 2.90 -10.17
N PHE A 94 -12.40 4.21 -10.13
CA PHE A 94 -12.36 4.98 -8.89
C PHE A 94 -13.67 5.76 -8.73
N THR A 95 -14.38 5.47 -7.64
CA THR A 95 -15.60 6.19 -7.27
C THR A 95 -15.25 7.20 -6.17
N TRP A 96 -15.55 8.48 -6.40
CA TRP A 96 -15.38 9.55 -5.43
C TRP A 96 -16.72 10.26 -5.23
N HIS A 97 -17.21 10.33 -3.99
CA HIS A 97 -18.54 10.87 -3.67
C HIS A 97 -19.67 10.39 -4.62
N GLY A 98 -19.68 9.10 -4.92
CA GLY A 98 -20.68 8.48 -5.79
C GLY A 98 -20.44 8.62 -7.30
N VAL A 99 -19.39 9.35 -7.74
CA VAL A 99 -19.06 9.50 -9.16
C VAL A 99 -17.90 8.55 -9.52
N ALA A 100 -18.18 7.57 -10.38
CA ALA A 100 -17.21 6.63 -10.88
C ALA A 100 -16.47 7.17 -12.13
N ARG A 101 -15.15 6.95 -12.18
CA ARG A 101 -14.29 7.29 -13.32
C ARG A 101 -13.21 6.23 -13.50
N PRO A 102 -12.76 5.98 -14.74
CA PRO A 102 -11.55 5.17 -14.96
C PRO A 102 -10.34 5.80 -14.24
N ALA A 103 -9.49 4.96 -13.67
CA ALA A 103 -8.26 5.39 -13.03
C ALA A 103 -7.15 4.38 -13.30
N GLU A 104 -5.96 4.91 -13.57
CA GLU A 104 -4.77 4.11 -13.88
C GLU A 104 -3.58 4.66 -13.11
N ARG A 105 -2.62 3.77 -12.82
CA ARG A 105 -1.34 4.14 -12.22
C ARG A 105 -0.25 3.20 -12.69
N THR A 106 0.92 3.77 -13.00
CA THR A 106 2.11 3.02 -13.37
C THR A 106 3.25 3.35 -12.41
N LEU A 107 3.94 2.30 -11.93
CA LEU A 107 5.15 2.41 -11.11
C LEU A 107 6.20 1.41 -11.65
N ARG A 108 7.46 1.64 -11.27
CA ARG A 108 8.59 0.75 -11.58
C ARG A 108 9.17 0.23 -10.28
N PHE A 109 9.30 -1.07 -10.15
CA PHE A 109 9.91 -1.75 -9.01
C PHE A 109 11.26 -2.31 -9.46
N LEU A 110 12.34 -1.79 -8.92
CA LEU A 110 13.70 -2.19 -9.25
C LEU A 110 14.30 -3.01 -8.09
N PRO A 111 15.26 -3.91 -8.33
CA PRO A 111 15.99 -4.56 -7.26
C PRO A 111 16.61 -3.54 -6.31
N GLY A 112 16.48 -3.79 -5.01
CA GLY A 112 17.03 -2.95 -3.95
C GLY A 112 18.24 -3.58 -3.27
N THR A 113 18.80 -2.86 -2.33
CA THR A 113 19.87 -3.33 -1.45
C THR A 113 19.38 -3.23 -0.01
N PRO A 114 19.45 -4.32 0.77
CA PRO A 114 20.02 -5.63 0.46
C PRO A 114 19.16 -6.46 -0.51
N ALA A 115 19.72 -7.55 -1.04
CA ALA A 115 19.02 -8.46 -1.95
C ALA A 115 17.66 -8.93 -1.37
N GLY A 116 16.65 -9.10 -2.24
CA GLY A 116 15.27 -9.44 -1.86
C GLY A 116 14.40 -8.23 -1.52
N THR A 117 14.98 -7.02 -1.46
CA THR A 117 14.22 -5.76 -1.35
C THR A 117 13.95 -5.14 -2.71
N ALA A 118 13.10 -4.11 -2.76
CA ALA A 118 12.85 -3.35 -3.97
C ALA A 118 12.97 -1.85 -3.72
N VAL A 119 13.22 -1.10 -4.79
CA VAL A 119 13.12 0.37 -4.83
C VAL A 119 12.01 0.72 -5.81
N VAL A 120 11.06 1.53 -5.37
CA VAL A 120 9.88 1.89 -6.15
C VAL A 120 10.04 3.30 -6.71
N HIS A 121 9.81 3.43 -8.01
CA HIS A 121 9.88 4.69 -8.73
C HIS A 121 8.55 4.98 -9.41
N PHE A 122 8.27 6.26 -9.61
CA PHE A 122 7.21 6.70 -10.52
C PHE A 122 7.56 6.35 -11.96
N ALA A 123 6.57 6.42 -12.86
CA ALA A 123 6.76 6.13 -14.28
C ALA A 123 7.82 7.04 -14.94
N ASP A 124 8.01 8.25 -14.44
CA ASP A 124 9.01 9.23 -14.89
C ASP A 124 10.42 9.01 -14.31
N GLY A 125 10.61 7.93 -13.53
CA GLY A 125 11.90 7.55 -12.94
C GLY A 125 12.22 8.21 -11.60
N ARG A 126 11.40 9.14 -11.09
CA ARG A 126 11.62 9.72 -9.76
C ARG A 126 11.40 8.68 -8.67
N PHE A 127 12.26 8.69 -7.66
CA PHE A 127 12.13 7.84 -6.49
C PHE A 127 10.79 8.07 -5.78
N PHE A 128 10.15 6.98 -5.39
CA PHE A 128 8.94 7.02 -4.57
C PHE A 128 9.23 6.50 -3.15
N HIS A 129 9.59 5.24 -2.99
CA HIS A 129 9.96 4.65 -1.70
C HIS A 129 10.77 3.37 -1.89
N ASP A 130 11.41 2.91 -0.82
CA ASP A 130 11.96 1.56 -0.71
C ASP A 130 10.89 0.57 -0.25
N LEU A 131 11.14 -0.72 -0.39
CA LEU A 131 10.24 -1.79 -0.01
C LEU A 131 11.02 -3.02 0.47
N ASP A 132 10.91 -3.34 1.75
CA ASP A 132 11.49 -4.54 2.37
C ASP A 132 10.40 -5.40 3.00
N LEU A 133 10.00 -6.46 2.30
CA LEU A 133 8.97 -7.40 2.78
C LEU A 133 9.55 -8.63 3.49
N ARG A 134 10.84 -8.69 3.76
CA ARG A 134 11.50 -9.88 4.34
C ARG A 134 10.97 -10.23 5.73
N SER A 135 10.47 -9.26 6.49
CA SER A 135 9.78 -9.50 7.76
C SER A 135 8.27 -9.72 7.62
N GLY A 136 7.71 -9.60 6.41
CA GLY A 136 6.26 -9.56 6.17
C GLY A 136 5.62 -8.20 6.46
N ARG A 137 6.39 -7.22 6.93
CA ARG A 137 5.97 -5.85 7.19
C ARG A 137 7.02 -4.85 6.73
N HIS A 138 6.55 -3.70 6.27
CA HIS A 138 7.41 -2.56 5.94
C HIS A 138 6.70 -1.26 6.21
N THR A 139 7.48 -0.21 6.51
CA THR A 139 6.98 1.17 6.60
C THR A 139 7.85 2.04 5.71
N ALA A 140 7.23 2.82 4.84
CA ALA A 140 7.90 3.74 3.95
C ALA A 140 7.39 5.17 4.17
N ASP A 141 8.27 6.15 4.12
CA ASP A 141 7.92 7.57 4.15
C ASP A 141 8.28 8.21 2.80
N HIS A 142 7.37 9.02 2.25
CA HIS A 142 7.60 9.78 1.03
C HIS A 142 7.18 11.24 1.24
N PRO A 143 8.12 12.16 1.48
CA PRO A 143 7.82 13.58 1.52
C PRO A 143 7.55 14.11 0.09
N CYS A 144 6.44 14.82 -0.09
CA CYS A 144 6.05 15.41 -1.37
C CYS A 144 5.59 16.85 -1.17
N ALA A 145 6.45 17.80 -1.46
CA ALA A 145 6.24 19.23 -1.19
C ALA A 145 5.90 19.47 0.30
N ALA A 146 4.67 19.91 0.60
CA ALA A 146 4.21 20.15 1.98
C ALA A 146 3.45 18.94 2.59
N ASP A 147 3.26 17.86 1.81
CA ASP A 147 2.54 16.67 2.24
C ASP A 147 3.53 15.56 2.61
N LEU A 148 3.19 14.80 3.65
CA LEU A 148 3.90 13.59 4.05
C LEU A 148 3.02 12.37 3.73
N TYR A 149 3.57 11.43 2.99
CA TYR A 149 2.97 10.12 2.72
C TYR A 149 3.69 9.08 3.56
N ARG A 150 2.97 8.41 4.45
CA ARG A 150 3.48 7.27 5.22
C ARG A 150 2.72 6.02 4.83
N GLY A 151 3.46 5.03 4.30
CA GLY A 151 2.94 3.75 3.84
C GLY A 151 3.29 2.63 4.80
N GLU A 152 2.30 1.83 5.17
CA GLU A 152 2.47 0.58 5.90
C GLU A 152 2.11 -0.58 4.97
N PHE A 153 2.94 -1.62 4.97
CA PHE A 153 2.78 -2.81 4.14
C PHE A 153 2.70 -4.03 5.05
N GLU A 154 1.73 -4.90 4.80
CA GLU A 154 1.55 -6.16 5.53
C GLU A 154 1.28 -7.29 4.55
N VAL A 155 2.05 -8.36 4.65
CA VAL A 155 1.85 -9.58 3.87
C VAL A 155 1.20 -10.63 4.77
N TYR A 156 0.03 -11.12 4.37
CA TYR A 156 -0.72 -12.11 5.15
C TYR A 156 -0.37 -13.54 4.76
N ASP A 157 -0.20 -13.79 3.44
CA ASP A 157 0.17 -15.10 2.89
C ASP A 157 0.70 -14.95 1.45
N ALA A 158 0.91 -16.06 0.75
CA ALA A 158 1.41 -16.07 -0.64
C ALA A 158 0.45 -15.40 -1.65
N SER A 159 -0.80 -15.15 -1.26
CA SER A 159 -1.87 -14.66 -2.15
C SER A 159 -2.53 -13.37 -1.69
N ARG A 160 -2.18 -12.85 -0.52
CA ARG A 160 -2.82 -11.65 0.04
C ARG A 160 -1.84 -10.75 0.75
N TRP A 161 -1.93 -9.45 0.45
CA TRP A 161 -1.20 -8.39 1.16
C TRP A 161 -2.02 -7.11 1.18
N ARG A 162 -1.63 -6.16 2.03
CA ARG A 162 -2.31 -4.89 2.24
C ARG A 162 -1.31 -3.74 2.29
N THR A 163 -1.75 -2.57 1.82
CA THR A 163 -1.08 -1.31 2.11
C THR A 163 -2.03 -0.33 2.80
N ARG A 164 -1.48 0.50 3.67
CA ARG A 164 -2.18 1.61 4.29
C ARG A 164 -1.33 2.85 4.13
N TRP A 165 -1.81 3.80 3.34
CA TRP A 165 -1.12 5.06 3.14
C TRP A 165 -1.84 6.18 3.87
N ARG A 166 -1.17 6.78 4.86
CA ARG A 166 -1.60 8.04 5.48
C ARG A 166 -0.98 9.19 4.69
N VAL A 167 -1.81 10.13 4.26
CA VAL A 167 -1.38 11.36 3.59
C VAL A 167 -1.76 12.52 4.48
N ALA A 168 -0.79 13.23 5.02
CA ALA A 168 -0.99 14.37 5.90
C ALA A 168 -0.31 15.61 5.31
N GLY A 169 -1.01 16.73 5.29
CA GLY A 169 -0.51 18.00 4.79
C GLY A 169 -1.47 19.15 5.07
N PRO A 170 -1.13 20.38 4.65
CA PRO A 170 -1.92 21.56 4.97
C PRO A 170 -3.38 21.51 4.48
N ALA A 171 -3.64 20.80 3.37
CA ALA A 171 -4.96 20.69 2.75
C ALA A 171 -5.43 19.23 2.58
N LYS A 172 -4.72 18.26 3.16
CA LYS A 172 -5.00 16.84 3.01
C LYS A 172 -4.90 16.12 4.33
N ASP A 173 -5.84 15.24 4.58
CA ASP A 173 -5.79 14.28 5.66
C ASP A 173 -6.51 13.00 5.24
N LEU A 174 -5.78 12.12 4.53
CA LEU A 174 -6.34 10.95 3.87
C LEU A 174 -5.77 9.66 4.47
N LEU A 175 -6.60 8.62 4.51
CA LEU A 175 -6.17 7.24 4.71
C LEU A 175 -6.63 6.38 3.54
N LEU A 176 -5.68 5.84 2.80
CA LEU A 176 -5.91 4.89 1.73
C LEU A 176 -5.59 3.49 2.25
N THR A 177 -6.58 2.60 2.31
CA THR A 177 -6.36 1.18 2.64
C THR A 177 -6.59 0.37 1.37
N THR A 178 -5.59 -0.40 0.95
CA THR A 178 -5.65 -1.21 -0.27
C THR A 178 -5.40 -2.67 0.06
N ASP A 179 -6.33 -3.52 -0.29
CA ASP A 179 -6.21 -4.98 -0.25
C ASP A 179 -5.85 -5.51 -1.64
N TYR A 180 -4.90 -6.42 -1.67
CA TYR A 180 -4.46 -7.12 -2.87
C TYR A 180 -4.69 -8.62 -2.69
N THR A 181 -5.36 -9.23 -3.67
CA THR A 181 -5.59 -10.67 -3.73
C THR A 181 -5.06 -11.20 -5.06
N ARG A 182 -4.18 -12.21 -5.01
CA ARG A 182 -3.58 -12.80 -6.21
C ARG A 182 -4.66 -13.40 -7.11
N LEU A 183 -4.57 -13.11 -8.40
CA LEU A 183 -5.40 -13.74 -9.41
C LEU A 183 -4.74 -15.05 -9.89
N PRO A 184 -5.57 -16.02 -10.35
CA PRO A 184 -5.07 -17.30 -10.89
C PRO A 184 -4.13 -17.14 -12.07
#